data_020addda5827d4d9c418e7548dcc7991
#
_entry.id   020addda5827d4d9c418e7548dcc7991
#
_cell.length_a   1.000
_cell.length_b   1.000
_cell.length_c   1.000
_cell.angle_alpha   90.00
_cell.angle_beta   90.00
_cell.angle_gamma   90.00
#
_symmetry.space_group_name_H-M   'P 1'
#
loop_
_entity.id
_entity.type
_entity.pdbx_description
1 polymer ?
#
loop_
_entity_poly.entity_id
_entity_poly.type
_entity_poly.pdbx_seq_one_letter_code
_entity_poly.pdbx_strand_id
1 'polypeptide(L)'
;MDVQKHQARGKFVRDAYDWEDDKRPHLAWNDVIAYSLHIRGFTKHSSSHAVHKGTYLGIVEKIPYLLQLGINQIQCMPVYEFDEYVQNKINFWGYGKGFYFAPKSSYASGSSAVKELKDMVKACHRAGIEVVLEMPFEAGISAQKAMECLKFYLLEYHVDGFVVNPYNVPWDELNADPLLKEVKIMKKEEGFQTIMRRFLKGDENMIRDVMWVLKHNSSADGVCNSITAQTGFTLWDLVSYDGKHNEENGER
;
A
#
# COMPACT_ATOMS: atom_id res chain seq x y z
N MET A 1 21.35 30.48 7.16
CA MET A 1 19.92 30.14 7.23
C MET A 1 19.78 28.96 8.16
N ASP A 2 19.29 29.20 9.37
CA ASP A 2 19.05 28.14 10.34
C ASP A 2 17.94 27.20 9.81
N VAL A 3 18.31 25.97 9.54
CA VAL A 3 17.36 24.92 9.29
C VAL A 3 16.70 24.61 10.64
N GLN A 4 15.53 25.18 10.89
CA GLN A 4 14.71 24.81 12.04
C GLN A 4 14.44 23.30 11.92
N LYS A 5 15.09 22.53 12.82
CA LYS A 5 14.74 21.13 13.03
C LYS A 5 13.29 21.09 13.46
N HIS A 6 12.40 20.70 12.57
CA HIS A 6 11.02 20.42 12.93
C HIS A 6 11.04 19.23 13.89
N GLN A 7 10.87 19.50 15.17
CA GLN A 7 10.63 18.45 16.16
C GLN A 7 9.23 17.92 15.91
N ALA A 8 9.12 16.65 15.50
CA ALA A 8 7.85 15.97 15.45
C ALA A 8 7.22 15.97 16.86
N ARG A 9 6.06 16.59 17.01
CA ARG A 9 5.30 16.58 18.26
C ARG A 9 4.26 15.50 18.18
N GLY A 10 4.41 14.44 18.98
CA GLY A 10 3.38 13.44 19.15
C GLY A 10 2.15 14.04 19.85
N LYS A 11 0.97 13.72 19.35
CA LYS A 11 -0.31 14.02 20.01
C LYS A 11 -0.84 12.72 20.62
N PHE A 12 -1.08 12.71 21.92
CA PHE A 12 -1.80 11.61 22.54
C PHE A 12 -3.27 11.68 22.14
N VAL A 13 -3.78 10.65 21.50
CA VAL A 13 -5.19 10.54 21.12
C VAL A 13 -5.82 9.46 21.99
N ARG A 14 -6.77 9.83 22.84
CA ARG A 14 -7.71 8.87 23.41
C ARG A 14 -8.75 8.58 22.35
N ASP A 15 -8.71 7.41 21.78
CA ASP A 15 -9.65 7.01 20.76
C ASP A 15 -10.59 5.95 21.30
N ALA A 16 -11.84 6.35 21.53
CA ALA A 16 -12.95 5.46 21.80
C ALA A 16 -13.77 5.32 20.51
N TYR A 17 -13.10 4.85 19.43
CA TYR A 17 -13.77 4.68 18.15
C TYR A 17 -14.81 3.55 18.22
N ASP A 18 -16.04 3.86 17.83
CA ASP A 18 -17.11 2.89 17.73
C ASP A 18 -17.07 2.18 16.38
N TRP A 19 -16.62 0.94 16.40
CA TRP A 19 -16.60 0.07 15.23
C TRP A 19 -17.99 -0.48 14.87
N GLU A 20 -19.00 -0.31 15.78
CA GLU A 20 -20.35 -0.84 15.61
C GLU A 20 -20.33 -2.37 15.35
N ASP A 21 -20.92 -2.81 14.24
CA ASP A 21 -20.97 -4.20 13.80
C ASP A 21 -19.95 -4.51 12.67
N ASP A 22 -18.82 -3.80 12.65
CA ASP A 22 -17.78 -3.99 11.64
C ASP A 22 -17.31 -5.45 11.56
N LYS A 23 -17.24 -5.96 10.34
CA LYS A 23 -16.80 -7.32 10.03
C LYS A 23 -15.90 -7.30 8.81
N ARG A 24 -14.73 -7.93 8.94
CA ARG A 24 -13.83 -8.13 7.81
C ARG A 24 -14.49 -9.01 6.75
N PRO A 25 -14.31 -8.72 5.45
CA PRO A 25 -14.89 -9.53 4.38
C PRO A 25 -14.37 -10.96 4.30
N HIS A 26 -13.12 -11.23 4.72
CA HIS A 26 -12.48 -12.56 4.69
C HIS A 26 -12.57 -13.26 3.32
N LEU A 27 -12.18 -12.55 2.26
CA LEU A 27 -12.20 -13.10 0.90
C LEU A 27 -11.24 -14.27 0.75
N ALA A 28 -11.62 -15.30 0.01
CA ALA A 28 -10.69 -16.34 -0.38
C ALA A 28 -9.61 -15.78 -1.33
N TRP A 29 -8.38 -16.28 -1.24
CA TRP A 29 -7.26 -15.79 -2.05
C TRP A 29 -7.55 -15.77 -3.56
N ASN A 30 -8.26 -16.80 -4.05
CA ASN A 30 -8.59 -16.93 -5.47
C ASN A 30 -9.66 -15.94 -5.95
N ASP A 31 -10.38 -15.31 -5.03
CA ASP A 31 -11.47 -14.37 -5.35
C ASP A 31 -11.01 -12.92 -5.27
N VAL A 32 -9.75 -12.67 -4.85
CA VAL A 32 -9.22 -11.32 -4.67
C VAL A 32 -8.95 -10.66 -6.01
N ILE A 33 -9.58 -9.50 -6.23
CA ILE A 33 -9.26 -8.55 -7.30
C ILE A 33 -8.78 -7.26 -6.64
N ALA A 34 -7.46 -7.10 -6.59
CA ALA A 34 -6.82 -6.02 -5.86
C ALA A 34 -6.56 -4.78 -6.72
N TYR A 35 -6.73 -3.60 -6.12
CA TYR A 35 -6.35 -2.32 -6.70
C TYR A 35 -5.34 -1.61 -5.77
N SER A 36 -4.11 -1.43 -6.24
CA SER A 36 -3.10 -0.67 -5.51
C SER A 36 -3.31 0.83 -5.74
N LEU A 37 -3.41 1.61 -4.66
CA LEU A 37 -3.66 3.05 -4.74
C LEU A 37 -2.88 3.84 -3.69
N HIS A 38 -2.59 5.09 -4.05
CA HIS A 38 -2.04 6.09 -3.14
C HIS A 38 -3.17 6.99 -2.66
N ILE A 39 -3.36 7.15 -1.35
CA ILE A 39 -4.49 7.89 -0.76
C ILE A 39 -4.66 9.27 -1.38
N ARG A 40 -3.58 10.06 -1.43
CA ARG A 40 -3.62 11.41 -2.03
C ARG A 40 -3.78 11.34 -3.55
N GLY A 41 -3.00 10.50 -4.22
CA GLY A 41 -2.94 10.44 -5.68
C GLY A 41 -4.27 10.05 -6.32
N PHE A 42 -5.00 9.12 -5.70
CA PHE A 42 -6.21 8.54 -6.28
C PHE A 42 -7.35 9.55 -6.50
N THR A 43 -7.48 10.54 -5.61
CA THR A 43 -8.59 11.51 -5.69
C THR A 43 -8.16 12.97 -5.78
N LYS A 44 -6.85 13.29 -5.79
CA LYS A 44 -6.36 14.68 -5.76
C LYS A 44 -6.72 15.47 -7.01
N HIS A 45 -6.64 14.84 -8.18
CA HIS A 45 -6.94 15.51 -9.46
C HIS A 45 -8.42 15.88 -9.58
N SER A 46 -8.71 16.98 -10.28
CA SER A 46 -10.09 17.49 -10.45
C SER A 46 -11.03 16.51 -11.13
N SER A 47 -10.51 15.68 -12.05
CA SER A 47 -11.29 14.64 -12.74
C SER A 47 -11.84 13.54 -11.82
N SER A 48 -11.36 13.45 -10.59
CA SER A 48 -11.91 12.51 -9.60
C SER A 48 -13.33 12.87 -9.18
N HIS A 49 -13.70 14.15 -9.28
CA HIS A 49 -14.97 14.70 -8.78
C HIS A 49 -15.24 14.43 -7.29
N ALA A 50 -14.23 14.03 -6.52
CA ALA A 50 -14.35 13.85 -5.08
C ALA A 50 -14.45 15.21 -4.37
N VAL A 51 -15.24 15.28 -3.32
CA VAL A 51 -15.33 16.45 -2.43
C VAL A 51 -14.09 16.53 -1.54
N HIS A 52 -13.75 15.42 -0.89
CA HIS A 52 -12.59 15.31 0.01
C HIS A 52 -11.34 14.81 -0.75
N LYS A 53 -10.86 15.64 -1.70
CA LYS A 53 -9.76 15.27 -2.61
C LYS A 53 -8.46 14.96 -1.89
N GLY A 54 -7.88 13.80 -2.19
CA GLY A 54 -6.57 13.39 -1.67
C GLY A 54 -6.57 12.97 -0.22
N THR A 55 -7.71 12.52 0.31
CA THR A 55 -7.88 12.13 1.71
C THR A 55 -8.49 10.74 1.85
N TYR A 56 -8.49 10.20 3.09
CA TYR A 56 -9.19 8.95 3.41
C TYR A 56 -10.67 9.00 3.05
N LEU A 57 -11.36 10.10 3.34
CA LEU A 57 -12.77 10.28 2.96
C LEU A 57 -12.96 10.33 1.44
N GLY A 58 -11.97 10.83 0.70
CA GLY A 58 -11.99 10.77 -0.77
C GLY A 58 -12.01 9.34 -1.29
N ILE A 59 -11.36 8.40 -0.61
CA ILE A 59 -11.44 6.96 -0.95
C ILE A 59 -12.86 6.44 -0.70
N VAL A 60 -13.47 6.81 0.44
CA VAL A 60 -14.86 6.43 0.75
C VAL A 60 -15.82 6.86 -0.37
N GLU A 61 -15.67 8.08 -0.88
CA GLU A 61 -16.48 8.59 -2.00
C GLU A 61 -16.30 7.77 -3.30
N LYS A 62 -15.17 7.05 -3.43
CA LYS A 62 -14.84 6.23 -4.61
C LYS A 62 -15.19 4.75 -4.46
N ILE A 63 -15.73 4.32 -3.36
CA ILE A 63 -16.20 2.94 -3.17
C ILE A 63 -17.15 2.49 -4.31
N PRO A 64 -18.17 3.27 -4.72
CA PRO A 64 -19.03 2.87 -5.83
C PRO A 64 -18.27 2.63 -7.15
N TYR A 65 -17.26 3.47 -7.43
CA TYR A 65 -16.41 3.31 -8.61
C TYR A 65 -15.56 2.02 -8.53
N LEU A 66 -14.97 1.73 -7.36
CA LEU A 66 -14.21 0.50 -7.15
C LEU A 66 -15.07 -0.75 -7.33
N LEU A 67 -16.29 -0.74 -6.79
CA LEU A 67 -17.25 -1.83 -6.98
C LEU A 67 -17.66 -2.00 -8.45
N GLN A 68 -17.86 -0.91 -9.18
CA GLN A 68 -18.16 -0.95 -10.61
C GLN A 68 -17.03 -1.57 -11.44
N LEU A 69 -15.77 -1.40 -11.01
CA LEU A 69 -14.61 -2.05 -11.60
C LEU A 69 -14.48 -3.54 -11.20
N GLY A 70 -15.31 -4.03 -10.29
CA GLY A 70 -15.21 -5.38 -9.75
C GLY A 70 -14.09 -5.55 -8.70
N ILE A 71 -13.58 -4.45 -8.13
CA ILE A 71 -12.55 -4.47 -7.10
C ILE A 71 -13.15 -4.88 -5.76
N ASN A 72 -12.52 -5.83 -5.10
CA ASN A 72 -12.91 -6.29 -3.76
C ASN A 72 -11.78 -6.21 -2.72
N GLN A 73 -10.60 -5.71 -3.12
CA GLN A 73 -9.50 -5.40 -2.19
C GLN A 73 -8.78 -4.13 -2.65
N ILE A 74 -8.55 -3.18 -1.74
CA ILE A 74 -7.64 -2.06 -1.97
C ILE A 74 -6.32 -2.29 -1.24
N GLN A 75 -5.21 -2.05 -1.94
CA GLN A 75 -3.86 -2.07 -1.38
C GLN A 75 -3.38 -0.62 -1.27
N CYS A 76 -3.47 -0.08 -0.07
CA CYS A 76 -3.08 1.31 0.20
C CYS A 76 -1.57 1.41 0.34
N MET A 77 -0.95 2.24 -0.50
CA MET A 77 0.44 2.68 -0.32
C MET A 77 0.60 3.32 1.06
N PRO A 78 1.84 3.57 1.56
CA PRO A 78 2.07 3.96 2.95
C PRO A 78 1.08 4.99 3.49
N VAL A 79 0.39 4.62 4.57
CA VAL A 79 -0.60 5.44 5.27
C VAL A 79 -0.09 6.00 6.59
N TYR A 80 1.12 5.62 7.01
CA TYR A 80 1.77 6.14 8.21
C TYR A 80 2.39 7.53 7.97
N GLU A 81 2.70 8.26 9.03
CA GLU A 81 3.33 9.57 8.95
C GLU A 81 4.80 9.45 8.49
N PHE A 82 5.18 10.24 7.49
CA PHE A 82 6.53 10.29 6.93
C PHE A 82 6.89 11.72 6.51
N ASP A 83 8.19 12.00 6.38
CA ASP A 83 8.67 13.29 5.89
C ASP A 83 8.44 13.40 4.37
N GLU A 84 7.67 14.41 3.96
CA GLU A 84 7.36 14.68 2.55
C GLU A 84 8.55 15.31 1.80
N TYR A 85 9.54 15.81 2.53
CA TYR A 85 10.77 16.36 1.97
C TYR A 85 11.98 15.66 2.57
N VAL A 86 12.72 14.93 1.74
CA VAL A 86 13.94 14.23 2.13
C VAL A 86 15.07 14.68 1.20
N GLN A 87 16.14 15.27 1.74
CA GLN A 87 17.30 15.74 0.96
C GLN A 87 16.92 16.63 -0.24
N ASN A 88 16.03 17.58 -0.03
CA ASN A 88 15.48 18.50 -1.05
C ASN A 88 14.69 17.82 -2.19
N LYS A 89 14.27 16.57 -2.01
CA LYS A 89 13.37 15.85 -2.92
C LYS A 89 12.03 15.59 -2.25
N ILE A 90 10.97 15.59 -3.04
CA ILE A 90 9.64 15.23 -2.56
C ILE A 90 9.56 13.71 -2.42
N ASN A 91 9.27 13.25 -1.20
CA ASN A 91 8.89 11.86 -0.93
C ASN A 91 7.37 11.73 -1.07
N PHE A 92 6.91 11.56 -2.29
CA PHE A 92 5.48 11.46 -2.60
C PHE A 92 4.88 10.15 -2.10
N TRP A 93 5.62 9.05 -2.26
CA TRP A 93 5.11 7.70 -2.02
C TRP A 93 5.13 7.26 -0.56
N GLY A 94 5.92 7.93 0.29
CA GLY A 94 6.05 7.59 1.71
C GLY A 94 6.99 6.44 2.01
N TYR A 95 7.85 6.07 1.07
CA TYR A 95 8.87 5.05 1.31
C TYR A 95 10.04 5.61 2.14
N GLY A 96 10.71 4.70 2.87
CA GLY A 96 11.82 5.02 3.74
C GLY A 96 11.38 5.22 5.20
N LYS A 97 12.07 6.11 5.90
CA LYS A 97 11.85 6.35 7.33
C LYS A 97 10.48 6.96 7.60
N GLY A 98 9.76 6.37 8.56
CA GLY A 98 8.43 6.85 8.97
C GLY A 98 8.15 6.68 10.45
N PHE A 99 7.08 7.33 10.89
CA PHE A 99 6.47 7.15 12.21
C PHE A 99 5.36 6.12 12.09
N TYR A 100 5.76 4.85 12.00
CA TYR A 100 4.92 3.73 11.58
C TYR A 100 3.62 3.53 12.39
N PHE A 101 3.53 4.02 13.62
CA PHE A 101 2.33 3.91 14.46
C PHE A 101 1.37 5.11 14.36
N ALA A 102 1.66 6.07 13.49
CA ALA A 102 0.84 7.27 13.33
C ALA A 102 0.30 7.35 11.91
N PRO A 103 -1.03 7.38 11.69
CA PRO A 103 -1.59 7.65 10.36
C PRO A 103 -1.16 9.01 9.82
N LYS A 104 -0.99 9.09 8.50
CA LYS A 104 -0.55 10.29 7.79
C LYS A 104 -1.55 11.44 7.98
N SER A 105 -1.12 12.46 8.70
CA SER A 105 -1.98 13.60 9.05
C SER A 105 -2.47 14.37 7.83
N SER A 106 -1.65 14.50 6.78
CA SER A 106 -2.01 15.20 5.55
C SER A 106 -2.98 14.43 4.64
N TYR A 107 -3.36 13.20 5.00
CA TYR A 107 -4.42 12.45 4.33
C TYR A 107 -5.78 12.60 5.02
N ALA A 108 -5.87 13.37 6.09
CA ALA A 108 -7.15 13.72 6.69
C ALA A 108 -7.78 14.94 6.01
N SER A 109 -9.10 14.99 5.94
CA SER A 109 -9.86 16.08 5.34
C SER A 109 -10.09 17.26 6.29
N GLY A 110 -9.76 17.11 7.56
CA GLY A 110 -9.90 18.19 8.57
C GLY A 110 -10.24 17.70 9.96
N SER A 111 -10.53 16.42 10.14
CA SER A 111 -10.76 15.81 11.45
C SER A 111 -9.48 15.13 11.97
N SER A 112 -9.60 13.99 12.58
CA SER A 112 -8.46 13.18 13.01
C SER A 112 -8.09 12.17 11.93
N ALA A 113 -6.82 12.11 11.52
CA ALA A 113 -6.33 11.08 10.60
C ALA A 113 -6.60 9.66 11.13
N VAL A 114 -6.51 9.47 12.45
CA VAL A 114 -6.86 8.22 13.13
C VAL A 114 -8.31 7.87 12.87
N LYS A 115 -9.24 8.81 13.11
CA LYS A 115 -10.66 8.58 12.90
C LYS A 115 -10.99 8.35 11.42
N GLU A 116 -10.47 9.19 10.51
CA GLU A 116 -10.79 9.08 9.09
C GLU A 116 -10.24 7.79 8.44
N LEU A 117 -9.07 7.30 8.88
CA LEU A 117 -8.58 6.00 8.44
C LEU A 117 -9.49 4.86 8.91
N LYS A 118 -9.97 4.90 10.16
CA LYS A 118 -10.95 3.93 10.68
C LYS A 118 -12.29 4.01 9.94
N ASP A 119 -12.78 5.23 9.68
CA ASP A 119 -14.00 5.44 8.88
C ASP A 119 -13.87 4.85 7.47
N MET A 120 -12.70 5.01 6.83
CA MET A 120 -12.41 4.45 5.51
C MET A 120 -12.44 2.91 5.54
N VAL A 121 -11.76 2.29 6.51
CA VAL A 121 -11.73 0.82 6.65
C VAL A 121 -13.15 0.30 6.87
N LYS A 122 -13.88 0.86 7.84
CA LYS A 122 -15.27 0.48 8.12
C LYS A 122 -16.18 0.62 6.90
N ALA A 123 -16.03 1.69 6.12
CA ALA A 123 -16.82 1.90 4.91
C ALA A 123 -16.48 0.87 3.81
N CYS A 124 -15.20 0.51 3.66
CA CYS A 124 -14.75 -0.53 2.73
C CYS A 124 -15.33 -1.90 3.14
N HIS A 125 -15.25 -2.28 4.41
CA HIS A 125 -15.81 -3.55 4.91
C HIS A 125 -17.31 -3.66 4.66
N ARG A 126 -18.07 -2.59 4.91
CA ARG A 126 -19.51 -2.54 4.61
C ARG A 126 -19.82 -2.75 3.12
N ALA A 127 -18.88 -2.39 2.26
CA ALA A 127 -18.98 -2.58 0.82
C ALA A 127 -18.42 -3.94 0.34
N GLY A 128 -17.95 -4.80 1.24
CA GLY A 128 -17.29 -6.07 0.91
C GLY A 128 -15.88 -5.92 0.33
N ILE A 129 -15.21 -4.79 0.59
CA ILE A 129 -13.87 -4.51 0.13
C ILE A 129 -12.87 -4.67 1.28
N GLU A 130 -11.89 -5.54 1.13
CA GLU A 130 -10.76 -5.67 2.04
C GLU A 130 -9.81 -4.47 1.93
N VAL A 131 -9.22 -4.08 3.06
CA VAL A 131 -8.20 -3.03 3.11
C VAL A 131 -6.85 -3.61 3.53
N VAL A 132 -5.90 -3.56 2.64
CA VAL A 132 -4.52 -4.02 2.83
C VAL A 132 -3.59 -2.81 2.86
N LEU A 133 -2.61 -2.78 3.77
CA LEU A 133 -1.65 -1.68 3.87
C LEU A 133 -0.27 -2.10 3.36
N GLU A 134 0.34 -1.27 2.55
CA GLU A 134 1.75 -1.42 2.19
C GLU A 134 2.63 -0.88 3.34
N MET A 135 3.40 -1.79 3.94
CA MET A 135 4.29 -1.51 5.07
C MET A 135 5.75 -1.87 4.69
N PRO A 136 6.42 -1.02 3.89
CA PRO A 136 7.72 -1.35 3.32
C PRO A 136 8.85 -1.40 4.36
N PHE A 137 8.67 -0.80 5.51
CA PHE A 137 9.66 -0.63 6.57
C PHE A 137 11.08 -0.29 6.06
N GLU A 138 11.82 0.51 6.79
CA GLU A 138 13.21 0.78 6.44
C GLU A 138 14.13 -0.39 6.79
N ALA A 139 15.23 -0.51 6.08
CA ALA A 139 16.27 -1.48 6.43
C ALA A 139 16.81 -1.21 7.85
N GLY A 140 16.91 -2.29 8.66
CA GLY A 140 17.38 -2.20 10.03
C GLY A 140 16.30 -1.90 11.08
N ILE A 141 15.04 -1.87 10.72
CA ILE A 141 13.96 -1.91 11.72
C ILE A 141 14.11 -3.17 12.58
N SER A 142 13.86 -3.07 13.89
CA SER A 142 13.88 -4.27 14.72
C SER A 142 12.67 -5.17 14.39
N ALA A 143 12.89 -6.49 14.41
CA ALA A 143 11.84 -7.49 14.22
C ALA A 143 10.63 -7.23 15.13
N GLN A 144 10.90 -6.99 16.42
CA GLN A 144 9.86 -6.68 17.40
C GLN A 144 9.03 -5.46 16.99
N LYS A 145 9.66 -4.36 16.58
CA LYS A 145 8.96 -3.13 16.19
C LYS A 145 8.10 -3.34 14.94
N ALA A 146 8.59 -4.10 13.94
CA ALA A 146 7.80 -4.44 12.77
C ALA A 146 6.56 -5.26 13.15
N MET A 147 6.74 -6.31 13.96
CA MET A 147 5.64 -7.15 14.45
C MET A 147 4.60 -6.37 15.25
N GLU A 148 5.04 -5.55 16.19
CA GLU A 148 4.16 -4.69 17.00
C GLU A 148 3.37 -3.71 16.12
N CYS A 149 4.01 -3.14 15.09
CA CYS A 149 3.37 -2.23 14.17
C CYS A 149 2.26 -2.92 13.36
N LEU A 150 2.52 -4.10 12.80
CA LEU A 150 1.51 -4.85 12.05
C LEU A 150 0.32 -5.22 12.95
N LYS A 151 0.59 -5.71 14.17
CA LYS A 151 -0.46 -5.99 15.15
C LYS A 151 -1.26 -4.75 15.54
N PHE A 152 -0.59 -3.62 15.68
CA PHE A 152 -1.25 -2.34 15.98
C PHE A 152 -2.28 -1.98 14.90
N TYR A 153 -1.92 -2.02 13.61
CA TYR A 153 -2.88 -1.74 12.55
C TYR A 153 -3.97 -2.80 12.44
N LEU A 154 -3.64 -4.05 12.70
CA LEU A 154 -4.60 -5.14 12.71
C LEU A 154 -5.68 -4.96 13.79
N LEU A 155 -5.27 -4.59 15.00
CA LEU A 155 -6.16 -4.51 16.18
C LEU A 155 -6.87 -3.15 16.28
N GLU A 156 -6.17 -2.06 15.93
CA GLU A 156 -6.72 -0.71 16.07
C GLU A 156 -7.48 -0.23 14.84
N TYR A 157 -7.08 -0.70 13.64
CA TYR A 157 -7.67 -0.25 12.37
C TYR A 157 -8.40 -1.35 11.61
N HIS A 158 -8.46 -2.56 12.15
CA HIS A 158 -9.15 -3.71 11.57
C HIS A 158 -8.74 -4.05 10.13
N VAL A 159 -7.53 -3.70 9.71
CA VAL A 159 -7.07 -3.97 8.34
C VAL A 159 -7.01 -5.47 8.04
N ASP A 160 -7.18 -5.85 6.77
CA ASP A 160 -7.30 -7.25 6.34
C ASP A 160 -5.97 -7.88 5.95
N GLY A 161 -4.92 -7.08 5.87
CA GLY A 161 -3.61 -7.59 5.53
C GLY A 161 -2.56 -6.53 5.28
N PHE A 162 -1.39 -7.02 4.84
CA PHE A 162 -0.22 -6.20 4.60
C PHE A 162 0.54 -6.63 3.36
N VAL A 163 1.11 -5.67 2.65
CA VAL A 163 2.17 -5.89 1.66
C VAL A 163 3.47 -5.44 2.30
N VAL A 164 4.42 -6.35 2.46
CA VAL A 164 5.70 -6.10 3.14
C VAL A 164 6.90 -6.43 2.27
N ASN A 165 8.03 -5.80 2.57
CA ASN A 165 9.30 -6.23 2.01
C ASN A 165 9.84 -7.40 2.86
N PRO A 166 9.96 -8.62 2.31
CA PRO A 166 10.37 -9.80 3.07
C PRO A 166 11.79 -9.70 3.67
N TYR A 167 12.63 -8.82 3.13
CA TYR A 167 13.99 -8.60 3.64
C TYR A 167 14.04 -7.68 4.87
N ASN A 168 12.96 -6.95 5.15
CA ASN A 168 12.89 -5.99 6.25
C ASN A 168 12.01 -6.46 7.41
N VAL A 169 11.45 -7.66 7.33
CA VAL A 169 10.57 -8.23 8.37
C VAL A 169 11.02 -9.64 8.75
N PRO A 170 10.75 -10.11 9.98
CA PRO A 170 11.04 -11.48 10.39
C PRO A 170 9.98 -12.43 9.80
N TRP A 171 10.17 -12.87 8.57
CA TRP A 171 9.16 -13.56 7.79
C TRP A 171 8.63 -14.84 8.47
N ASP A 172 9.51 -15.66 9.02
CA ASP A 172 9.13 -16.90 9.69
C ASP A 172 8.32 -16.64 10.97
N GLU A 173 8.71 -15.62 11.74
CA GLU A 173 8.00 -15.20 12.95
C GLU A 173 6.62 -14.62 12.62
N LEU A 174 6.53 -13.87 11.52
CA LEU A 174 5.28 -13.30 10.99
C LEU A 174 4.26 -14.42 10.70
N ASN A 175 4.67 -15.44 9.97
CA ASN A 175 3.82 -16.56 9.58
C ASN A 175 3.45 -17.47 10.77
N ALA A 176 4.28 -17.49 11.82
CA ALA A 176 4.02 -18.25 13.04
C ALA A 176 3.13 -17.51 14.05
N ASP A 177 2.95 -16.19 13.90
CA ASP A 177 2.22 -15.38 14.87
C ASP A 177 0.71 -15.67 14.83
N PRO A 178 0.07 -15.99 15.97
CA PRO A 178 -1.34 -16.39 16.00
C PRO A 178 -2.32 -15.34 15.47
N LEU A 179 -2.00 -14.05 15.59
CA LEU A 179 -2.85 -12.96 15.09
C LEU A 179 -2.59 -12.67 13.61
N LEU A 180 -1.32 -12.63 13.21
CA LEU A 180 -0.94 -12.24 11.85
C LEU A 180 -1.18 -13.33 10.82
N LYS A 181 -1.18 -14.61 11.20
CA LYS A 181 -1.52 -15.72 10.30
C LYS A 181 -2.99 -15.72 9.83
N GLU A 182 -3.88 -15.01 10.54
CA GLU A 182 -5.30 -14.91 10.19
C GLU A 182 -5.59 -13.82 9.14
N VAL A 183 -4.58 -13.05 8.74
CA VAL A 183 -4.71 -11.97 7.76
C VAL A 183 -3.81 -12.20 6.54
N LYS A 184 -4.09 -11.51 5.46
CA LYS A 184 -3.32 -11.64 4.21
C LYS A 184 -1.99 -10.90 4.34
N ILE A 185 -0.88 -11.63 4.39
CA ILE A 185 0.46 -11.04 4.31
C ILE A 185 1.09 -11.40 2.97
N MET A 186 1.44 -10.37 2.21
CA MET A 186 1.90 -10.50 0.84
C MET A 186 3.32 -9.96 0.69
N LYS A 187 4.11 -10.64 -0.13
CA LYS A 187 5.42 -10.18 -0.60
C LYS A 187 5.26 -9.38 -1.89
N LYS A 188 6.07 -8.36 -2.05
CA LYS A 188 6.21 -7.67 -3.33
C LYS A 188 7.33 -8.33 -4.12
N GLU A 189 7.00 -8.90 -5.27
CA GLU A 189 7.95 -9.62 -6.14
C GLU A 189 8.25 -8.78 -7.39
N GLU A 190 9.48 -8.25 -7.49
CA GLU A 190 9.92 -7.50 -8.67
C GLU A 190 10.37 -8.39 -9.83
N GLY A 191 10.82 -9.61 -9.54
CA GLY A 191 11.28 -10.59 -10.54
C GLY A 191 10.20 -10.96 -11.55
N PHE A 192 8.97 -11.20 -11.10
CA PHE A 192 7.82 -11.50 -11.95
C PHE A 192 7.58 -10.38 -12.98
N GLN A 193 7.57 -9.12 -12.54
CA GLN A 193 7.35 -7.97 -13.39
C GLN A 193 8.38 -7.90 -14.51
N THR A 194 9.65 -8.03 -14.19
CA THR A 194 10.74 -7.95 -15.17
C THR A 194 10.65 -9.07 -16.22
N ILE A 195 10.42 -10.30 -15.78
CA ILE A 195 10.31 -11.46 -16.67
C ILE A 195 9.10 -11.31 -17.61
N MET A 196 7.93 -10.96 -17.04
CA MET A 196 6.72 -10.80 -17.83
C MET A 196 6.81 -9.65 -18.84
N ARG A 197 7.43 -8.53 -18.47
CA ARG A 197 7.65 -7.40 -19.39
C ARG A 197 8.53 -7.80 -20.58
N ARG A 198 9.63 -8.49 -20.33
CA ARG A 198 10.52 -8.97 -21.38
C ARG A 198 9.82 -9.98 -22.31
N PHE A 199 9.03 -10.87 -21.75
CA PHE A 199 8.23 -11.83 -22.51
C PHE A 199 7.21 -11.14 -23.41
N LEU A 200 6.43 -10.19 -22.85
CA LEU A 200 5.42 -9.44 -23.60
C LEU A 200 6.02 -8.53 -24.68
N LYS A 201 7.24 -8.04 -24.46
CA LYS A 201 8.00 -7.29 -25.45
C LYS A 201 8.44 -8.17 -26.64
N GLY A 202 8.53 -9.50 -26.44
CA GLY A 202 8.99 -10.45 -27.47
C GLY A 202 10.49 -10.75 -27.40
N ASP A 203 11.14 -10.52 -26.25
CA ASP A 203 12.52 -10.93 -26.05
C ASP A 203 12.67 -12.44 -26.24
N GLU A 204 13.75 -12.86 -26.88
CA GLU A 204 14.02 -14.28 -27.15
C GLU A 204 14.30 -15.07 -25.85
N ASN A 205 14.03 -16.36 -25.88
CA ASN A 205 14.34 -17.34 -24.82
C ASN A 205 13.63 -17.10 -23.47
N MET A 206 12.55 -16.32 -23.42
CA MET A 206 11.83 -15.99 -22.17
C MET A 206 10.88 -17.10 -21.70
N ILE A 207 10.52 -18.08 -22.54
CA ILE A 207 9.52 -19.12 -22.20
C ILE A 207 9.88 -19.87 -20.93
N ARG A 208 11.15 -20.25 -20.78
CA ARG A 208 11.61 -20.98 -19.59
C ARG A 208 11.42 -20.17 -18.31
N ASP A 209 11.79 -18.90 -18.35
CA ASP A 209 11.70 -17.99 -17.19
C ASP A 209 10.25 -17.72 -16.83
N VAL A 210 9.39 -17.51 -17.82
CA VAL A 210 7.93 -17.34 -17.61
C VAL A 210 7.32 -18.60 -17.00
N MET A 211 7.64 -19.77 -17.54
CA MET A 211 7.17 -21.03 -16.95
C MET A 211 7.64 -21.20 -15.52
N TRP A 212 8.87 -20.76 -15.23
CA TRP A 212 9.42 -20.84 -13.88
C TRP A 212 8.65 -19.95 -12.91
N VAL A 213 8.46 -18.67 -13.21
CA VAL A 213 7.74 -17.74 -12.31
C VAL A 213 6.27 -18.11 -12.12
N LEU A 214 5.61 -18.66 -13.14
CA LEU A 214 4.23 -19.13 -13.03
C LEU A 214 4.08 -20.38 -12.17
N LYS A 215 5.06 -21.31 -12.24
CA LYS A 215 5.06 -22.55 -11.44
C LYS A 215 5.49 -22.33 -10.00
N HIS A 216 6.33 -21.36 -9.73
CA HIS A 216 6.91 -21.09 -8.41
C HIS A 216 6.22 -19.95 -7.68
N ASN A 217 5.04 -19.58 -8.09
CA ASN A 217 4.14 -18.78 -7.28
C ASN A 217 3.86 -19.54 -5.98
N SER A 218 4.26 -18.99 -4.85
CA SER A 218 4.08 -19.65 -3.55
C SER A 218 2.58 -19.84 -3.28
N SER A 219 2.18 -21.06 -2.97
CA SER A 219 0.82 -21.34 -2.49
C SER A 219 0.67 -21.09 -0.98
N ALA A 220 1.80 -20.94 -0.27
CA ALA A 220 1.83 -20.73 1.17
C ALA A 220 1.88 -19.25 1.55
N ASP A 221 2.47 -18.41 0.68
CA ASP A 221 2.65 -16.98 0.91
C ASP A 221 1.86 -16.18 -0.14
N GLY A 222 1.25 -15.10 0.26
CA GLY A 222 0.66 -14.14 -0.69
C GLY A 222 1.76 -13.43 -1.48
N VAL A 223 1.61 -13.33 -2.79
CA VAL A 223 2.54 -12.65 -3.69
C VAL A 223 1.79 -11.64 -4.55
N CYS A 224 2.26 -10.38 -4.55
CA CYS A 224 1.73 -9.34 -5.43
C CYS A 224 2.44 -9.39 -6.78
N ASN A 225 1.79 -9.98 -7.77
CA ASN A 225 2.25 -10.02 -9.15
C ASN A 225 1.62 -8.89 -9.96
N SER A 226 2.44 -8.09 -10.63
CA SER A 226 1.96 -7.00 -11.50
C SER A 226 2.88 -6.84 -12.71
N ILE A 227 2.34 -6.35 -13.83
CA ILE A 227 3.12 -5.99 -15.02
C ILE A 227 3.58 -4.54 -14.93
N THR A 228 2.75 -3.68 -14.35
CA THR A 228 3.04 -2.26 -14.10
C THR A 228 2.88 -1.95 -12.62
N ALA A 229 3.63 -0.97 -12.14
CA ALA A 229 3.54 -0.48 -10.76
C ALA A 229 3.67 1.05 -10.78
N GLN A 230 3.55 1.66 -9.61
CA GLN A 230 3.76 3.11 -9.42
C GLN A 230 5.22 3.56 -9.65
N THR A 231 6.15 2.62 -9.70
CA THR A 231 7.56 2.86 -10.04
C THR A 231 7.88 2.28 -11.40
N GLY A 232 8.76 2.94 -12.15
CA GLY A 232 9.11 2.55 -13.52
C GLY A 232 8.10 3.05 -14.54
N PHE A 233 7.99 2.35 -15.67
CA PHE A 233 7.11 2.73 -16.75
C PHE A 233 5.63 2.58 -16.39
N THR A 234 4.81 3.55 -16.78
CA THR A 234 3.36 3.36 -16.88
C THR A 234 3.05 2.33 -17.98
N LEU A 235 1.82 1.85 -18.06
CA LEU A 235 1.44 0.93 -19.13
C LEU A 235 1.60 1.57 -20.53
N TRP A 236 1.33 2.87 -20.63
CA TRP A 236 1.53 3.63 -21.88
C TRP A 236 3.03 3.74 -22.23
N ASP A 237 3.87 4.11 -21.28
CA ASP A 237 5.30 4.27 -21.50
C ASP A 237 5.96 2.93 -21.89
N LEU A 238 5.49 1.83 -21.27
CA LEU A 238 6.00 0.48 -21.54
C LEU A 238 5.87 0.07 -23.02
N VAL A 239 4.83 0.54 -23.70
CA VAL A 239 4.58 0.22 -25.10
C VAL A 239 4.97 1.35 -26.06
N SER A 240 5.39 2.51 -25.54
CA SER A 240 5.69 3.71 -26.34
C SER A 240 7.17 4.06 -26.39
N TYR A 241 7.96 3.70 -25.38
CA TYR A 241 9.36 4.12 -25.23
C TYR A 241 10.31 2.94 -25.05
N ASP A 242 11.49 3.05 -25.67
CA ASP A 242 12.59 2.09 -25.51
C ASP A 242 13.48 2.38 -24.31
N GLY A 243 13.39 3.56 -23.72
CA GLY A 243 14.19 4.01 -22.59
C GLY A 243 13.46 4.95 -21.68
N LYS A 244 14.14 5.35 -20.61
CA LYS A 244 13.61 6.25 -19.57
C LYS A 244 13.47 7.68 -20.14
N HIS A 245 12.35 8.34 -19.86
CA HIS A 245 12.04 9.73 -20.23
C HIS A 245 11.56 10.50 -18.98
N ASN A 246 12.46 10.72 -18.02
CA ASN A 246 12.16 11.36 -16.73
C ASN A 246 12.98 12.64 -16.49
N GLU A 247 13.52 13.24 -17.55
CA GLU A 247 14.39 14.42 -17.47
C GLU A 247 13.69 15.59 -16.80
N GLU A 248 12.39 15.78 -17.06
CA GLU A 248 11.57 16.83 -16.45
C GLU A 248 11.40 16.65 -14.94
N ASN A 249 11.51 15.42 -14.43
CA ASN A 249 11.48 15.11 -13.00
C ASN A 249 12.88 15.19 -12.35
N GLY A 250 13.90 15.62 -13.09
CA GLY A 250 15.28 15.74 -12.61
C GLY A 250 16.02 14.40 -12.49
N GLU A 251 15.52 13.35 -13.09
CA GLU A 251 16.18 12.03 -13.19
C GLU A 251 16.77 11.84 -14.58
N ARG A 252 18.04 11.43 -14.62
CA ARG A 252 18.78 11.12 -15.85
C ARG A 252 19.07 9.64 -15.97
#